data_3e3dbd779eac297a09816df47794837a
#
_entry.id   3e3dbd779eac297a09816df47794837a
#
_cell.length_a   1.000
_cell.length_b   1.000
_cell.length_c   1.000
_cell.angle_alpha   90.00
_cell.angle_beta   90.00
_cell.angle_gamma   90.00
#
_symmetry.space_group_name_H-M   'P 1'
#
loop_
_entity.id
_entity.type
_entity.pdbx_description
1 polymer ?
#
loop_
_entity_poly.entity_id
_entity_poly.type
_entity_poly.pdbx_seq_one_letter_code
_entity_poly.pdbx_strand_id
1 'polypeptide(L)'
;GATVNTDVSNKEEYTWSDGRLISINWTYKKLAGTLDITGLSELRTLNVSGNSLTGLNVENSSELEVLECFENQLTSLDITNNQKLKALSCANNKLKSLNVTNNKELSSLNCCYCNIENIDVAGNEQLVSLYCNNNELVQINVSNNEHLVILYCGNNKLKDLDTIHNPRLKKLDCGYNEISNLDTSKNLALEELNCANNKI
;
A
#
# COMPACT_ATOMS: atom_id res chain seq x y z
N GLY A 1 -10.90 21.51 14.37
CA GLY A 1 -10.34 21.87 13.08
C GLY A 1 -8.95 21.29 12.89
N ALA A 2 -8.43 21.37 11.67
CA ALA A 2 -7.08 20.94 11.35
C ALA A 2 -6.03 21.68 12.19
N THR A 3 -4.93 20.98 12.51
CA THR A 3 -3.87 21.48 13.38
C THR A 3 -2.50 21.50 12.68
N VAL A 4 -2.52 21.66 11.34
CA VAL A 4 -1.31 21.83 10.55
C VAL A 4 -0.59 23.10 10.99
N ASN A 5 0.72 22.99 11.23
CA ASN A 5 1.54 24.15 11.53
C ASN A 5 1.72 24.98 10.25
N THR A 6 1.41 26.27 10.31
CA THR A 6 1.60 27.20 9.18
C THR A 6 3.03 27.74 9.09
N ASP A 7 3.87 27.47 10.10
CA ASP A 7 5.31 27.76 10.03
C ASP A 7 6.02 26.67 9.23
N VAL A 8 6.26 26.94 7.96
CA VAL A 8 6.92 26.03 7.03
C VAL A 8 8.41 25.79 7.33
N SER A 9 8.97 26.46 8.36
CA SER A 9 10.31 26.17 8.88
C SER A 9 10.31 25.03 9.91
N ASN A 10 9.12 24.55 10.34
CA ASN A 10 9.00 23.42 11.26
C ASN A 10 9.49 22.11 10.60
N LYS A 11 10.66 21.65 11.03
CA LYS A 11 11.33 20.45 10.47
C LYS A 11 10.65 19.14 10.84
N GLU A 12 9.71 19.13 11.77
CA GLU A 12 8.90 17.93 12.09
C GLU A 12 7.82 17.69 11.03
N GLU A 13 7.32 18.77 10.41
CA GLU A 13 6.27 18.70 9.40
C GLU A 13 6.77 18.88 7.97
N TYR A 14 7.89 19.62 7.77
CA TYR A 14 8.35 20.01 6.44
C TYR A 14 9.84 19.73 6.24
N THR A 15 10.19 19.18 5.10
CA THR A 15 11.58 19.06 4.67
C THR A 15 11.76 19.77 3.32
N TRP A 16 12.81 20.58 3.25
CA TRP A 16 13.16 21.39 2.08
C TRP A 16 14.51 20.96 1.51
N SER A 17 14.65 20.97 0.20
CA SER A 17 15.91 20.82 -0.52
C SER A 17 15.97 21.85 -1.65
N ASP A 18 17.06 22.63 -1.71
CA ASP A 18 17.28 23.66 -2.72
C ASP A 18 16.11 24.63 -2.91
N GLY A 19 15.46 25.01 -1.77
CA GLY A 19 14.30 25.89 -1.74
C GLY A 19 12.99 25.25 -2.20
N ARG A 20 12.94 23.94 -2.39
CA ARG A 20 11.75 23.17 -2.79
C ARG A 20 11.28 22.27 -1.67
N LEU A 21 9.97 22.21 -1.45
CA LEU A 21 9.37 21.32 -0.47
C LEU A 21 9.38 19.88 -1.00
N ILE A 22 10.10 19.00 -0.30
CA ILE A 22 10.30 17.62 -0.71
C ILE A 22 9.62 16.60 0.22
N SER A 23 9.25 17.00 1.45
CA SER A 23 8.54 16.10 2.36
C SER A 23 7.54 16.87 3.22
N ILE A 24 6.39 16.27 3.41
CA ILE A 24 5.32 16.73 4.31
C ILE A 24 4.94 15.60 5.25
N ASN A 25 4.88 15.90 6.56
CA ASN A 25 4.34 15.02 7.58
C ASN A 25 3.19 15.72 8.33
N TRP A 26 1.98 15.34 7.96
CA TRP A 26 0.74 15.83 8.59
C TRP A 26 -0.04 14.70 9.27
N THR A 27 0.69 13.80 9.91
CA THR A 27 0.10 12.67 10.65
C THR A 27 -0.70 13.20 11.85
N TYR A 28 -1.94 12.70 12.00
CA TYR A 28 -2.86 13.04 13.12
C TYR A 28 -3.14 14.54 13.29
N LYS A 29 -3.23 15.30 12.19
CA LYS A 29 -3.48 16.75 12.21
C LYS A 29 -4.96 17.15 12.14
N LYS A 30 -5.88 16.18 12.25
CA LYS A 30 -7.34 16.40 12.17
C LYS A 30 -7.77 17.02 10.83
N LEU A 31 -7.05 16.70 9.76
CA LEU A 31 -7.42 17.08 8.40
C LEU A 31 -8.72 16.36 8.02
N ALA A 32 -9.60 17.05 7.28
CA ALA A 32 -10.88 16.48 6.83
C ALA A 32 -11.23 17.02 5.43
N GLY A 33 -12.12 16.31 4.75
CA GLY A 33 -12.51 16.65 3.39
C GLY A 33 -11.48 16.20 2.37
N THR A 34 -11.33 16.94 1.28
CA THR A 34 -10.36 16.64 0.23
C THR A 34 -9.09 17.45 0.43
N LEU A 35 -7.94 16.78 0.43
CA LEU A 35 -6.63 17.41 0.36
C LEU A 35 -6.14 17.41 -1.07
N ASP A 36 -5.78 18.57 -1.58
CA ASP A 36 -5.19 18.75 -2.90
C ASP A 36 -3.75 19.28 -2.76
N ILE A 37 -2.79 18.53 -3.30
CA ILE A 37 -1.36 18.88 -3.29
C ILE A 37 -0.79 19.00 -4.71
N THR A 38 -1.63 19.18 -5.71
CA THR A 38 -1.22 19.20 -7.14
C THR A 38 -0.18 20.26 -7.49
N GLY A 39 -0.01 21.29 -6.66
CA GLY A 39 1.04 22.31 -6.83
C GLY A 39 2.44 21.89 -6.36
N LEU A 40 2.61 20.72 -5.75
CA LEU A 40 3.86 20.27 -5.13
C LEU A 40 4.58 19.22 -5.98
N SER A 41 5.03 19.63 -7.18
CA SER A 41 5.63 18.74 -8.19
C SER A 41 6.92 18.03 -7.71
N GLU A 42 7.68 18.67 -6.79
CA GLU A 42 8.96 18.14 -6.29
C GLU A 42 8.80 17.30 -5.01
N LEU A 43 7.56 17.13 -4.54
CA LEU A 43 7.29 16.38 -3.32
C LEU A 43 7.64 14.90 -3.52
N ARG A 44 8.48 14.37 -2.62
CA ARG A 44 8.93 12.96 -2.64
C ARG A 44 8.28 12.13 -1.55
N THR A 45 7.94 12.76 -0.43
CA THR A 45 7.32 12.06 0.70
C THR A 45 6.10 12.81 1.18
N LEU A 46 4.98 12.12 1.26
CA LEU A 46 3.76 12.64 1.86
C LEU A 46 3.25 11.67 2.92
N ASN A 47 3.11 12.14 4.14
CA ASN A 47 2.42 11.42 5.20
C ASN A 47 1.23 12.24 5.70
N VAL A 48 0.03 11.74 5.45
CA VAL A 48 -1.26 12.33 5.89
C VAL A 48 -2.09 11.32 6.67
N SER A 49 -1.44 10.34 7.28
CA SER A 49 -2.10 9.25 7.99
C SER A 49 -2.80 9.72 9.27
N GLY A 50 -3.79 8.96 9.74
CA GLY A 50 -4.50 9.24 10.99
C GLY A 50 -5.32 10.53 10.93
N ASN A 51 -5.97 10.80 9.81
CA ASN A 51 -6.81 11.97 9.60
C ASN A 51 -8.26 11.55 9.28
N SER A 52 -9.06 12.47 8.79
CA SER A 52 -10.45 12.24 8.36
C SER A 52 -10.65 12.64 6.89
N LEU A 53 -9.62 12.43 6.05
CA LEU A 53 -9.66 12.77 4.65
C LEU A 53 -10.64 11.86 3.91
N THR A 54 -11.50 12.44 3.09
CA THR A 54 -12.42 11.73 2.20
C THR A 54 -11.93 11.69 0.75
N GLY A 55 -10.97 12.56 0.40
CA GLY A 55 -10.29 12.60 -0.90
C GLY A 55 -8.84 13.05 -0.74
N LEU A 56 -7.98 12.57 -1.62
CA LEU A 56 -6.58 12.95 -1.71
C LEU A 56 -6.20 13.05 -3.18
N ASN A 57 -5.77 14.25 -3.60
CA ASN A 57 -5.31 14.49 -4.97
C ASN A 57 -3.79 14.68 -4.98
N VAL A 58 -3.10 13.74 -5.63
CA VAL A 58 -1.63 13.68 -5.79
C VAL A 58 -1.21 13.69 -7.26
N GLU A 59 -2.12 14.01 -8.19
CA GLU A 59 -1.97 13.82 -9.64
C GLU A 59 -0.66 14.38 -10.21
N ASN A 60 -0.28 15.60 -9.82
CA ASN A 60 0.89 16.29 -10.37
C ASN A 60 2.18 16.13 -9.53
N SER A 61 2.14 15.31 -8.49
CA SER A 61 3.32 15.02 -7.66
C SER A 61 4.11 13.85 -8.26
N SER A 62 4.68 14.07 -9.46
CA SER A 62 5.35 13.01 -10.24
C SER A 62 6.65 12.49 -9.60
N GLU A 63 7.25 13.26 -8.68
CA GLU A 63 8.44 12.87 -7.93
C GLU A 63 8.12 12.08 -6.65
N LEU A 64 6.83 11.77 -6.38
CA LEU A 64 6.41 11.10 -5.16
C LEU A 64 6.95 9.67 -5.10
N GLU A 65 7.76 9.40 -4.07
CA GLU A 65 8.40 8.11 -3.81
C GLU A 65 7.72 7.37 -2.65
N VAL A 66 7.21 8.10 -1.65
CA VAL A 66 6.56 7.53 -0.46
C VAL A 66 5.24 8.24 -0.22
N LEU A 67 4.15 7.46 -0.17
CA LEU A 67 2.83 7.95 0.19
C LEU A 67 2.27 7.14 1.37
N GLU A 68 2.05 7.80 2.49
CA GLU A 68 1.37 7.26 3.66
C GLU A 68 0.07 8.03 3.88
N CYS A 69 -1.07 7.36 3.70
CA CYS A 69 -2.41 7.91 3.88
C CYS A 69 -3.33 6.93 4.63
N PHE A 70 -2.73 6.02 5.43
CA PHE A 70 -3.49 5.04 6.21
C PHE A 70 -4.36 5.73 7.29
N GLU A 71 -5.37 5.03 7.78
CA GLU A 71 -6.31 5.57 8.78
C GLU A 71 -6.95 6.89 8.33
N ASN A 72 -7.66 6.84 7.19
CA ASN A 72 -8.46 7.94 6.66
C ASN A 72 -9.85 7.40 6.23
N GLN A 73 -10.60 8.19 5.48
CA GLN A 73 -11.92 7.82 4.96
C GLN A 73 -11.95 7.83 3.43
N LEU A 74 -10.81 7.57 2.79
CA LEU A 74 -10.69 7.61 1.33
C LEU A 74 -11.54 6.51 0.71
N THR A 75 -12.35 6.88 -0.28
CA THR A 75 -13.16 5.93 -1.07
C THR A 75 -12.53 5.59 -2.42
N SER A 76 -11.57 6.40 -2.86
CA SER A 76 -10.74 6.20 -4.04
C SER A 76 -9.36 6.83 -3.82
N LEU A 77 -8.37 6.33 -4.53
CA LEU A 77 -7.01 6.89 -4.55
C LEU A 77 -6.45 6.69 -5.96
N ASP A 78 -6.20 7.77 -6.67
CA ASP A 78 -5.56 7.74 -7.98
C ASP A 78 -4.07 8.09 -7.82
N ILE A 79 -3.23 7.13 -8.17
CA ILE A 79 -1.76 7.20 -8.12
C ILE A 79 -1.13 6.86 -9.48
N THR A 80 -1.93 6.85 -10.54
CA THR A 80 -1.49 6.42 -11.89
C THR A 80 -0.37 7.28 -12.45
N ASN A 81 -0.27 8.55 -12.03
CA ASN A 81 0.76 9.49 -12.45
C ASN A 81 2.00 9.49 -11.51
N ASN A 82 1.96 8.83 -10.37
CA ASN A 82 3.06 8.78 -9.40
C ASN A 82 3.97 7.57 -9.69
N GLN A 83 4.59 7.56 -10.87
CA GLN A 83 5.32 6.38 -11.38
C GLN A 83 6.61 6.07 -10.60
N LYS A 84 7.14 7.03 -9.83
CA LYS A 84 8.32 6.85 -8.95
C LYS A 84 7.98 6.30 -7.57
N LEU A 85 6.71 5.94 -7.33
CA LEU A 85 6.26 5.47 -6.03
C LEU A 85 6.91 4.13 -5.68
N LYS A 86 7.65 4.10 -4.56
CA LYS A 86 8.36 2.95 -4.02
C LYS A 86 7.65 2.33 -2.82
N ALA A 87 6.96 3.16 -2.03
CA ALA A 87 6.21 2.72 -0.87
C ALA A 87 4.84 3.38 -0.82
N LEU A 88 3.80 2.56 -0.68
CA LEU A 88 2.42 3.00 -0.49
C LEU A 88 1.82 2.34 0.75
N SER A 89 1.32 3.15 1.66
CA SER A 89 0.46 2.70 2.75
C SER A 89 -0.87 3.45 2.71
N CYS A 90 -1.93 2.74 2.31
CA CYS A 90 -3.30 3.25 2.27
C CYS A 90 -4.27 2.40 3.12
N ALA A 91 -3.73 1.64 4.07
CA ALA A 91 -4.49 0.75 4.95
C ALA A 91 -5.56 1.52 5.77
N ASN A 92 -6.57 0.81 6.27
CA ASN A 92 -7.64 1.40 7.07
C ASN A 92 -8.31 2.59 6.36
N ASN A 93 -8.79 2.35 5.15
CA ASN A 93 -9.58 3.28 4.33
C ASN A 93 -10.86 2.56 3.83
N LYS A 94 -11.61 3.19 2.94
CA LYS A 94 -12.84 2.65 2.35
C LYS A 94 -12.69 2.39 0.85
N LEU A 95 -11.46 2.03 0.42
CA LEU A 95 -11.15 1.80 -0.99
C LEU A 95 -11.80 0.49 -1.45
N LYS A 96 -12.58 0.53 -2.54
CA LYS A 96 -13.14 -0.68 -3.16
C LYS A 96 -12.22 -1.27 -4.24
N SER A 97 -11.33 -0.45 -4.74
CA SER A 97 -10.32 -0.82 -5.73
C SER A 97 -9.08 0.04 -5.57
N LEU A 98 -7.94 -0.47 -6.01
CA LEU A 98 -6.68 0.25 -6.05
C LEU A 98 -5.93 -0.17 -7.32
N ASN A 99 -5.61 0.81 -8.18
CA ASN A 99 -4.82 0.56 -9.38
C ASN A 99 -3.36 0.93 -9.12
N VAL A 100 -2.47 -0.08 -9.12
CA VAL A 100 -1.03 0.07 -8.92
C VAL A 100 -0.22 -0.30 -10.17
N THR A 101 -0.87 -0.58 -11.29
CA THR A 101 -0.22 -1.14 -12.50
C THR A 101 0.86 -0.24 -13.11
N ASN A 102 0.77 1.08 -12.91
CA ASN A 102 1.75 2.05 -13.40
C ASN A 102 2.92 2.30 -12.43
N ASN A 103 2.81 1.85 -11.19
CA ASN A 103 3.81 2.12 -10.14
C ASN A 103 4.88 1.00 -10.12
N LYS A 104 5.67 0.93 -11.18
CA LYS A 104 6.61 -0.19 -11.42
C LYS A 104 7.78 -0.24 -10.44
N GLU A 105 8.09 0.87 -9.77
CA GLU A 105 9.13 0.94 -8.74
C GLU A 105 8.61 0.51 -7.35
N LEU A 106 7.32 0.16 -7.23
CA LEU A 106 6.70 -0.16 -5.95
C LEU A 106 7.33 -1.41 -5.33
N SER A 107 7.98 -1.25 -4.18
CA SER A 107 8.64 -2.30 -3.41
C SER A 107 7.88 -2.67 -2.14
N SER A 108 7.06 -1.76 -1.62
CA SER A 108 6.22 -1.99 -0.44
C SER A 108 4.81 -1.47 -0.67
N LEU A 109 3.82 -2.36 -0.52
CA LEU A 109 2.40 -2.03 -0.61
C LEU A 109 1.68 -2.50 0.65
N ASN A 110 1.03 -1.56 1.34
CA ASN A 110 0.10 -1.86 2.43
C ASN A 110 -1.28 -1.27 2.12
N CYS A 111 -2.22 -2.15 1.79
CA CYS A 111 -3.62 -1.84 1.53
C CYS A 111 -4.57 -2.66 2.41
N CYS A 112 -4.14 -3.03 3.62
CA CYS A 112 -4.96 -3.78 4.58
C CYS A 112 -6.20 -3.00 5.02
N TYR A 113 -7.22 -3.74 5.50
CA TYR A 113 -8.41 -3.12 6.09
C TYR A 113 -9.05 -2.08 5.17
N CYS A 114 -9.13 -2.39 3.91
CA CYS A 114 -9.93 -1.68 2.91
C CYS A 114 -11.13 -2.58 2.53
N ASN A 115 -11.79 -2.32 1.46
CA ASN A 115 -12.85 -3.19 0.94
C ASN A 115 -12.51 -3.63 -0.49
N ILE A 116 -11.21 -3.92 -0.73
CA ILE A 116 -10.69 -4.20 -2.07
C ILE A 116 -11.14 -5.59 -2.49
N GLU A 117 -11.84 -5.68 -3.61
CA GLU A 117 -12.31 -6.94 -4.17
C GLU A 117 -11.29 -7.57 -5.13
N ASN A 118 -10.48 -6.74 -5.80
CA ASN A 118 -9.46 -7.19 -6.73
C ASN A 118 -8.25 -6.25 -6.69
N ILE A 119 -7.05 -6.81 -6.82
CA ILE A 119 -5.81 -6.07 -6.96
C ILE A 119 -4.93 -6.77 -8.00
N ASP A 120 -4.40 -5.99 -8.94
CA ASP A 120 -3.43 -6.47 -9.92
C ASP A 120 -2.04 -5.91 -9.58
N VAL A 121 -1.14 -6.80 -9.19
CA VAL A 121 0.26 -6.50 -8.85
C VAL A 121 1.25 -7.06 -9.86
N ALA A 122 0.78 -7.57 -11.00
CA ALA A 122 1.65 -8.19 -12.01
C ALA A 122 2.70 -7.22 -12.59
N GLY A 123 2.40 -5.93 -12.63
CA GLY A 123 3.33 -4.88 -13.07
C GLY A 123 4.33 -4.42 -12.02
N ASN A 124 4.18 -4.84 -10.77
CA ASN A 124 5.01 -4.39 -9.64
C ASN A 124 6.08 -5.44 -9.33
N GLU A 125 6.95 -5.72 -10.30
CA GLU A 125 7.98 -6.76 -10.22
C GLU A 125 8.99 -6.52 -9.08
N GLN A 126 9.11 -5.27 -8.59
CA GLN A 126 10.00 -4.90 -7.50
C GLN A 126 9.41 -5.13 -6.10
N LEU A 127 8.18 -5.67 -5.99
CA LEU A 127 7.54 -5.89 -4.70
C LEU A 127 8.34 -6.84 -3.81
N VAL A 128 8.68 -6.36 -2.62
CA VAL A 128 9.33 -7.09 -1.52
C VAL A 128 8.32 -7.40 -0.42
N SER A 129 7.39 -6.50 -0.16
CA SER A 129 6.35 -6.69 0.85
C SER A 129 4.96 -6.30 0.33
N LEU A 130 4.01 -7.21 0.50
CA LEU A 130 2.61 -7.02 0.17
C LEU A 130 1.75 -7.36 1.38
N TYR A 131 1.07 -6.34 1.90
CA TYR A 131 0.09 -6.46 2.97
C TYR A 131 -1.29 -6.10 2.39
N CYS A 132 -2.13 -7.11 2.15
CA CYS A 132 -3.47 -6.97 1.59
C CYS A 132 -4.52 -7.75 2.41
N ASN A 133 -4.20 -8.08 3.66
CA ASN A 133 -5.11 -8.77 4.57
C ASN A 133 -6.32 -7.91 4.94
N ASN A 134 -7.41 -8.55 5.39
CA ASN A 134 -8.66 -7.90 5.76
C ASN A 134 -9.26 -7.07 4.60
N ASN A 135 -9.47 -7.75 3.48
CA ASN A 135 -10.12 -7.24 2.28
C ASN A 135 -11.19 -8.23 1.79
N GLU A 136 -11.67 -8.04 0.56
CA GLU A 136 -12.69 -8.88 -0.09
C GLU A 136 -12.12 -9.68 -1.27
N LEU A 137 -10.78 -9.91 -1.30
CA LEU A 137 -10.08 -10.52 -2.42
C LEU A 137 -10.55 -11.96 -2.64
N VAL A 138 -10.97 -12.28 -3.86
CA VAL A 138 -11.34 -13.64 -4.27
C VAL A 138 -10.19 -14.39 -4.93
N GLN A 139 -9.20 -13.66 -5.40
CA GLN A 139 -7.95 -14.18 -5.98
C GLN A 139 -6.83 -13.15 -5.81
N ILE A 140 -5.59 -13.63 -5.86
CA ILE A 140 -4.38 -12.81 -5.95
C ILE A 140 -3.36 -13.55 -6.79
N ASN A 141 -2.76 -12.87 -7.76
CA ASN A 141 -1.68 -13.42 -8.57
C ASN A 141 -0.38 -12.70 -8.26
N VAL A 142 0.57 -13.42 -7.67
CA VAL A 142 1.91 -12.92 -7.29
C VAL A 142 3.03 -13.55 -8.11
N SER A 143 2.70 -14.21 -9.22
CA SER A 143 3.69 -14.96 -10.03
C SER A 143 4.82 -14.10 -10.59
N ASN A 144 4.59 -12.81 -10.84
CA ASN A 144 5.61 -11.88 -11.34
C ASN A 144 6.41 -11.17 -10.22
N ASN A 145 6.09 -11.44 -8.97
CA ASN A 145 6.71 -10.76 -7.82
C ASN A 145 7.80 -11.63 -7.19
N GLU A 146 8.83 -11.98 -7.99
CA GLU A 146 9.91 -12.89 -7.58
C GLU A 146 10.74 -12.40 -6.39
N HIS A 147 10.69 -11.09 -6.09
CA HIS A 147 11.39 -10.46 -4.98
C HIS A 147 10.59 -10.48 -3.67
N LEU A 148 9.38 -11.04 -3.68
CA LEU A 148 8.49 -11.01 -2.54
C LEU A 148 9.08 -11.80 -1.35
N VAL A 149 9.20 -11.11 -0.22
CA VAL A 149 9.70 -11.64 1.06
C VAL A 149 8.56 -11.80 2.06
N ILE A 150 7.59 -10.87 2.03
CA ILE A 150 6.43 -10.86 2.93
C ILE A 150 5.16 -10.81 2.11
N LEU A 151 4.27 -11.78 2.33
CA LEU A 151 2.92 -11.80 1.79
C LEU A 151 1.93 -12.02 2.93
N TYR A 152 1.16 -10.99 3.27
CA TYR A 152 0.05 -11.05 4.20
C TYR A 152 -1.26 -10.82 3.46
N CYS A 153 -1.99 -11.92 3.19
CA CYS A 153 -3.27 -11.94 2.48
C CYS A 153 -4.37 -12.63 3.30
N GLY A 154 -4.19 -12.76 4.60
CA GLY A 154 -5.16 -13.35 5.51
C GLY A 154 -6.48 -12.55 5.59
N ASN A 155 -7.55 -13.17 6.07
CA ASN A 155 -8.88 -12.56 6.13
C ASN A 155 -9.35 -12.00 4.79
N ASN A 156 -9.45 -12.88 3.80
CA ASN A 156 -9.97 -12.62 2.47
C ASN A 156 -10.91 -13.77 2.05
N LYS A 157 -11.21 -13.89 0.76
CA LYS A 157 -12.09 -14.94 0.17
C LYS A 157 -11.33 -15.80 -0.84
N LEU A 158 -10.01 -15.95 -0.64
CA LEU A 158 -9.14 -16.67 -1.56
C LEU A 158 -9.48 -18.18 -1.54
N LYS A 159 -9.67 -18.77 -2.71
CA LYS A 159 -9.93 -20.21 -2.87
C LYS A 159 -8.66 -20.97 -3.23
N ASP A 160 -7.68 -20.28 -3.74
CA ASP A 160 -6.38 -20.80 -4.16
C ASP A 160 -5.30 -19.74 -3.92
N LEU A 161 -4.06 -20.18 -3.72
CA LEU A 161 -2.90 -19.31 -3.58
C LEU A 161 -1.67 -20.04 -4.13
N ASP A 162 -1.15 -19.55 -5.25
CA ASP A 162 0.06 -20.06 -5.86
C ASP A 162 1.25 -19.15 -5.51
N THR A 163 2.23 -19.72 -4.80
CA THR A 163 3.47 -19.04 -4.40
C THR A 163 4.73 -19.69 -5.01
N ILE A 164 4.56 -20.55 -6.02
CA ILE A 164 5.66 -21.31 -6.63
C ILE A 164 6.78 -20.41 -7.21
N HIS A 165 6.41 -19.20 -7.65
CA HIS A 165 7.31 -18.22 -8.24
C HIS A 165 7.87 -17.20 -7.23
N ASN A 166 7.67 -17.41 -5.92
CA ASN A 166 8.16 -16.52 -4.87
C ASN A 166 9.22 -17.20 -3.98
N PRO A 167 10.42 -17.55 -4.53
CA PRO A 167 11.41 -18.36 -3.81
C PRO A 167 12.05 -17.63 -2.61
N ARG A 168 11.90 -16.30 -2.54
CA ARG A 168 12.42 -15.47 -1.44
C ARG A 168 11.42 -15.27 -0.30
N LEU A 169 10.23 -15.86 -0.40
CA LEU A 169 9.17 -15.68 0.57
C LEU A 169 9.61 -16.24 1.94
N LYS A 170 9.63 -15.36 2.96
CA LYS A 170 10.00 -15.69 4.34
C LYS A 170 8.79 -15.71 5.26
N LYS A 171 7.82 -14.84 4.99
CA LYS A 171 6.63 -14.71 5.82
C LYS A 171 5.38 -14.78 4.96
N LEU A 172 4.55 -15.78 5.23
CA LEU A 172 3.28 -16.00 4.58
C LEU A 172 2.16 -16.05 5.63
N ASP A 173 1.25 -15.09 5.58
CA ASP A 173 -0.02 -15.18 6.26
C ASP A 173 -1.16 -15.22 5.24
N CYS A 174 -1.77 -16.39 5.08
CA CYS A 174 -2.96 -16.62 4.28
C CYS A 174 -4.12 -17.20 5.12
N GLY A 175 -4.05 -17.06 6.45
CA GLY A 175 -5.09 -17.53 7.38
C GLY A 175 -6.45 -16.86 7.13
N TYR A 176 -7.53 -17.53 7.54
CA TYR A 176 -8.90 -17.04 7.36
C TYR A 176 -9.22 -16.74 5.88
N ASN A 177 -9.12 -17.78 5.06
CA ASN A 177 -9.51 -17.78 3.65
C ASN A 177 -10.34 -19.06 3.33
N GLU A 178 -10.52 -19.38 2.05
CA GLU A 178 -11.20 -20.59 1.57
C GLU A 178 -10.25 -21.51 0.81
N ILE A 179 -8.93 -21.43 1.06
CA ILE A 179 -7.90 -22.16 0.32
C ILE A 179 -8.05 -23.66 0.62
N SER A 180 -8.13 -24.47 -0.44
CA SER A 180 -8.27 -25.92 -0.34
C SER A 180 -6.96 -26.69 -0.60
N ASN A 181 -5.96 -26.03 -1.15
CA ASN A 181 -4.62 -26.57 -1.36
C ASN A 181 -3.59 -25.46 -1.27
N LEU A 182 -2.48 -25.71 -0.58
CA LEU A 182 -1.36 -24.76 -0.46
C LEU A 182 -0.06 -25.54 -0.64
N ASP A 183 0.63 -25.31 -1.74
CA ASP A 183 1.97 -25.86 -1.99
C ASP A 183 3.04 -24.81 -1.69
N THR A 184 3.83 -25.07 -0.64
CA THR A 184 4.97 -24.22 -0.24
C THR A 184 6.31 -24.87 -0.57
N SER A 185 6.33 -25.97 -1.37
CA SER A 185 7.54 -26.75 -1.65
C SER A 185 8.66 -25.97 -2.35
N LYS A 186 8.35 -24.83 -2.96
CA LYS A 186 9.33 -23.94 -3.61
C LYS A 186 9.73 -22.74 -2.75
N ASN A 187 9.07 -22.52 -1.62
CA ASN A 187 9.35 -21.40 -0.72
C ASN A 187 10.38 -21.81 0.33
N LEU A 188 11.58 -22.21 -0.12
CA LEU A 188 12.62 -22.78 0.77
C LEU A 188 13.16 -21.79 1.81
N ALA A 189 12.91 -20.51 1.65
CA ALA A 189 13.29 -19.47 2.60
C ALA A 189 12.20 -19.19 3.66
N LEU A 190 11.08 -19.93 3.65
CA LEU A 190 9.94 -19.65 4.52
C LEU A 190 10.28 -19.90 5.99
N GLU A 191 10.12 -18.86 6.80
CA GLU A 191 10.41 -18.83 8.24
C GLU A 191 9.11 -18.78 9.07
N GLU A 192 8.07 -18.10 8.54
CA GLU A 192 6.78 -17.93 9.21
C GLU A 192 5.63 -18.28 8.26
N LEU A 193 4.76 -19.19 8.70
CA LEU A 193 3.55 -19.59 7.96
C LEU A 193 2.33 -19.56 8.88
N ASN A 194 1.33 -18.77 8.48
CA ASN A 194 -0.03 -18.88 9.01
C ASN A 194 -0.98 -19.25 7.88
N CYS A 195 -1.54 -20.46 7.91
CA CYS A 195 -2.59 -20.92 7.00
C CYS A 195 -3.84 -21.41 7.77
N ALA A 196 -3.99 -21.01 9.04
CA ALA A 196 -5.10 -21.40 9.88
C ALA A 196 -6.46 -20.94 9.29
N ASN A 197 -7.54 -21.66 9.64
CA ASN A 197 -8.89 -21.32 9.19
C ASN A 197 -9.02 -21.24 7.66
N ASN A 198 -8.60 -22.30 7.00
CA ASN A 198 -8.76 -22.59 5.57
C ASN A 198 -9.51 -23.93 5.39
N LYS A 199 -9.54 -24.45 4.16
CA LYS A 199 -10.17 -25.74 3.80
C LYS A 199 -9.11 -26.80 3.42
N ILE A 200 -7.83 -26.57 3.82
CA ILE A 200 -6.69 -27.46 3.59
C ILE A 200 -6.86 -28.76 4.37
#